data_bebde046db8b6aca7ca49272ba040c3e
#
_entry.id   bebde046db8b6aca7ca49272ba040c3e
#
_cell.length_a   1.000
_cell.length_b   1.000
_cell.length_c   1.000
_cell.angle_alpha   90.00
_cell.angle_beta   90.00
_cell.angle_gamma   90.00
#
_symmetry.space_group_name_H-M   'P 1'
#
loop_
_entity.id
_entity.type
_entity.pdbx_description
1 polymer ?
#
loop_
_entity_poly.entity_id
_entity_poly.type
_entity_poly.pdbx_seq_one_letter_code
_entity_poly.pdbx_strand_id
1 'polypeptide(L)'
;VQDDRAAVAEMARVLRPGGRLLVFCPNRWYPVETHGIYWRGRYLFGNIPLVNYLPDAWRNRLAPHVRAYTGRGLRRLLDGLPLRLITHTRIFGGYDNLIYRYGPLGRTIRATLQWAERTPLRQLALSHWLVAEKIE
;
A
#
# COMPACT_ATOMS: atom_id res chain seq x y z
N VAL A 1 3.92 4.99 12.84
CA VAL A 1 4.62 3.84 13.42
C VAL A 1 6.12 4.02 13.17
N GLN A 2 6.96 3.94 14.20
CA GLN A 2 8.41 4.07 14.07
C GLN A 2 9.06 2.73 13.69
N ASP A 3 8.57 1.63 14.26
CA ASP A 3 9.01 0.27 14.00
C ASP A 3 7.83 -0.58 13.49
N ASP A 4 7.84 -0.88 12.20
CA ASP A 4 6.78 -1.63 11.53
C ASP A 4 6.74 -3.08 11.99
N ARG A 5 7.92 -3.68 12.24
CA ARG A 5 8.00 -5.07 12.67
C ARG A 5 7.47 -5.23 14.11
N ALA A 6 7.84 -4.33 15.01
CA ALA A 6 7.29 -4.32 16.36
C ALA A 6 5.77 -4.11 16.34
N ALA A 7 5.26 -3.24 15.49
CA ALA A 7 3.83 -3.02 15.34
C ALA A 7 3.09 -4.29 14.86
N VAL A 8 3.61 -4.98 13.84
CA VAL A 8 3.00 -6.22 13.35
C VAL A 8 3.09 -7.34 14.39
N ALA A 9 4.20 -7.42 15.13
CA ALA A 9 4.34 -8.38 16.22
C ALA A 9 3.30 -8.14 17.34
N GLU A 10 3.06 -6.88 17.71
CA GLU A 10 2.04 -6.54 18.70
C GLU A 10 0.62 -6.81 18.18
N MET A 11 0.34 -6.54 16.91
CA MET A 11 -0.93 -6.93 16.28
C MET A 11 -1.13 -8.45 16.32
N ALA A 12 -0.08 -9.23 16.03
CA ALA A 12 -0.13 -10.68 16.13
C ALA A 12 -0.35 -11.16 17.57
N ARG A 13 0.28 -10.49 18.57
CA ARG A 13 0.15 -10.83 19.98
C ARG A 13 -1.30 -10.71 20.47
N VAL A 14 -1.98 -9.64 20.11
CA VAL A 14 -3.36 -9.37 20.59
C VAL A 14 -4.43 -10.19 19.87
N LEU A 15 -4.12 -10.79 18.73
CA LEU A 15 -5.04 -11.68 18.04
C LEU A 15 -5.23 -12.98 18.83
N ARG A 16 -6.46 -13.48 18.88
CA ARG A 16 -6.74 -14.85 19.31
C ARG A 16 -6.31 -15.85 18.23
N PRO A 17 -6.01 -17.12 18.58
CA PRO A 17 -5.83 -18.19 17.59
C PRO A 17 -7.00 -18.25 16.59
N GLY A 18 -6.71 -18.39 15.30
CA GLY A 18 -7.68 -18.28 14.23
C GLY A 18 -8.12 -16.85 13.88
N GLY A 19 -7.68 -15.85 14.65
CA GLY A 19 -7.92 -14.44 14.34
C GLY A 19 -7.17 -13.99 13.09
N ARG A 20 -7.72 -13.01 12.38
CA ARG A 20 -7.13 -12.52 11.11
C ARG A 20 -6.59 -11.13 11.22
N LEU A 21 -5.38 -10.94 10.72
CA LEU A 21 -4.73 -9.66 10.50
C LEU A 21 -4.97 -9.24 9.05
N LEU A 22 -5.58 -8.08 8.87
CA LEU A 22 -5.70 -7.44 7.57
C LEU A 22 -4.74 -6.25 7.50
N VAL A 23 -3.89 -6.23 6.49
CA VAL A 23 -2.98 -5.11 6.24
C VAL A 23 -3.31 -4.49 4.90
N PHE A 24 -3.62 -3.21 4.95
CA PHE A 24 -3.83 -2.37 3.78
C PHE A 24 -2.82 -1.22 3.83
N CYS A 25 -1.93 -1.18 2.84
CA CYS A 25 -0.86 -0.19 2.84
C CYS A 25 -0.38 0.16 1.43
N PRO A 26 0.24 1.34 1.24
CA PRO A 26 0.71 1.80 -0.05
C PRO A 26 1.71 0.84 -0.71
N ASN A 27 1.53 0.63 -2.01
CA ASN A 27 2.44 -0.16 -2.83
C ASN A 27 3.56 0.71 -3.37
N ARG A 28 4.80 0.30 -3.12
CA ARG A 28 6.02 0.98 -3.60
C ARG A 28 6.08 1.09 -5.13
N TRP A 29 5.46 0.14 -5.84
CA TRP A 29 5.48 0.12 -7.29
C TRP A 29 4.36 0.93 -7.94
N TYR A 30 3.46 1.52 -7.15
CA TYR A 30 2.49 2.47 -7.71
C TYR A 30 3.20 3.73 -8.21
N PRO A 31 2.99 4.13 -9.48
CA PRO A 31 3.80 5.18 -10.11
C PRO A 31 3.58 6.60 -9.55
N VAL A 32 2.58 6.79 -8.71
CA VAL A 32 2.20 8.10 -8.19
C VAL A 32 2.22 8.10 -6.67
N GLU A 33 2.88 9.08 -6.04
CA GLU A 33 2.74 9.34 -4.61
C GLU A 33 1.47 10.16 -4.37
N THR A 34 0.52 9.58 -3.63
CA THR A 34 -0.82 10.17 -3.47
C THR A 34 -1.00 10.98 -2.18
N HIS A 35 -0.03 10.92 -1.27
CA HIS A 35 -0.09 11.61 0.03
C HIS A 35 0.66 12.94 0.03
N GLY A 36 1.25 13.33 -1.11
CA GLY A 36 2.06 14.54 -1.21
C GLY A 36 3.49 14.38 -0.70
N ILE A 37 4.26 15.44 -0.86
CA ILE A 37 5.68 15.47 -0.47
C ILE A 37 6.06 16.78 0.23
N TYR A 38 7.17 16.76 0.97
CA TYR A 38 7.85 17.95 1.43
C TYR A 38 8.95 18.36 0.46
N TRP A 39 8.84 19.56 -0.08
CA TRP A 39 9.83 20.12 -0.98
C TRP A 39 10.27 21.49 -0.50
N ARG A 40 11.56 21.69 -0.25
CA ARG A 40 12.14 22.97 0.23
C ARG A 40 11.39 23.55 1.44
N GLY A 41 11.03 22.71 2.42
CA GLY A 41 10.32 23.14 3.62
C GLY A 41 8.81 23.37 3.45
N ARG A 42 8.26 23.14 2.25
CA ARG A 42 6.82 23.28 1.98
C ARG A 42 6.20 21.91 1.73
N TYR A 43 5.02 21.69 2.27
CA TYR A 43 4.22 20.51 1.96
C TYR A 43 3.45 20.74 0.66
N LEU A 44 3.65 19.88 -0.31
CA LEU A 44 2.94 19.85 -1.58
C LEU A 44 1.98 18.68 -1.58
N PHE A 45 0.69 18.97 -1.39
CA PHE A 45 -0.36 17.96 -1.47
C PHE A 45 -0.67 17.62 -2.93
N GLY A 46 -0.95 16.36 -3.19
CA GLY A 46 -1.42 15.90 -4.49
C GLY A 46 -0.66 14.70 -5.04
N ASN A 47 -1.02 14.33 -6.24
CA ASN A 47 -0.46 13.17 -6.93
C ASN A 47 0.86 13.55 -7.58
N ILE A 48 1.97 13.11 -6.98
CA ILE A 48 3.32 13.41 -7.49
C ILE A 48 3.87 12.16 -8.19
N PRO A 49 4.12 12.22 -9.51
CA PRO A 49 4.59 11.05 -10.25
C PRO A 49 6.02 10.66 -9.87
N LEU A 50 6.31 9.36 -9.96
CA LEU A 50 7.63 8.75 -9.88
C LEU A 50 8.38 8.87 -8.54
N VAL A 51 7.85 9.55 -7.54
CA VAL A 51 8.48 9.68 -6.21
C VAL A 51 8.71 8.31 -5.56
N ASN A 52 7.79 7.39 -5.77
CA ASN A 52 7.90 6.03 -5.23
C ASN A 52 9.07 5.23 -5.82
N TYR A 53 9.63 5.63 -6.95
CA TYR A 53 10.76 4.96 -7.60
C TYR A 53 12.13 5.51 -7.21
N LEU A 54 12.15 6.59 -6.44
CA LEU A 54 13.40 7.14 -5.92
C LEU A 54 14.04 6.16 -4.90
N PRO A 55 15.37 6.19 -4.75
CA PRO A 55 16.05 5.50 -3.65
C PRO A 55 15.44 5.87 -2.29
N ASP A 56 15.43 4.92 -1.35
CA ASP A 56 14.75 5.07 -0.06
C ASP A 56 15.16 6.32 0.71
N ALA A 57 16.45 6.67 0.70
CA ALA A 57 16.95 7.86 1.38
C ALA A 57 16.29 9.16 0.84
N TRP A 58 16.08 9.25 -0.47
CA TRP A 58 15.47 10.42 -1.11
C TRP A 58 13.96 10.41 -0.97
N ARG A 59 13.34 9.25 -1.22
CA ARG A 59 11.90 9.10 -1.06
C ARG A 59 11.46 9.40 0.36
N ASN A 60 12.13 8.84 1.36
CA ASN A 60 11.77 9.02 2.76
C ASN A 60 12.03 10.46 3.26
N ARG A 61 12.95 11.18 2.62
CA ARG A 61 13.14 12.62 2.87
C ARG A 61 12.01 13.45 2.29
N LEU A 62 11.50 13.08 1.12
CA LEU A 62 10.38 13.76 0.46
C LEU A 62 9.03 13.42 1.11
N ALA A 63 8.80 12.16 1.44
CA ALA A 63 7.54 11.68 2.03
C ALA A 63 7.78 10.93 3.36
N PRO A 64 8.28 11.60 4.41
CA PRO A 64 8.61 10.97 5.70
C PRO A 64 7.38 10.48 6.46
N HIS A 65 6.21 11.03 6.15
CA HIS A 65 4.93 10.74 6.79
C HIS A 65 4.23 9.49 6.23
N VAL A 66 4.74 8.93 5.14
CA VAL A 66 4.13 7.78 4.45
C VAL A 66 5.17 6.70 4.17
N ARG A 67 4.85 5.47 4.55
CA ARG A 67 5.63 4.29 4.17
C ARG A 67 4.94 3.57 3.02
N ALA A 68 5.74 3.16 2.04
CA ALA A 68 5.29 2.33 0.93
C ALA A 68 6.16 1.07 0.89
N TYR A 69 5.52 -0.08 0.67
CA TYR A 69 6.19 -1.37 0.76
C TYR A 69 6.28 -2.04 -0.61
N THR A 70 7.37 -2.78 -0.82
CA THR A 70 7.38 -3.83 -1.83
C THR A 70 6.65 -5.05 -1.30
N GLY A 71 6.12 -5.90 -2.18
CA GLY A 71 5.44 -7.11 -1.73
C GLY A 71 6.32 -8.05 -0.91
N ARG A 72 7.63 -8.11 -1.22
CA ARG A 72 8.61 -8.87 -0.44
C ARG A 72 8.87 -8.22 0.92
N GLY A 73 9.05 -6.90 0.95
CA GLY A 73 9.26 -6.15 2.19
C GLY A 73 8.09 -6.32 3.15
N LEU A 74 6.85 -6.23 2.66
CA LEU A 74 5.66 -6.40 3.47
C LEU A 74 5.55 -7.82 4.06
N ARG A 75 5.81 -8.86 3.27
CA ARG A 75 5.79 -10.25 3.77
C ARG A 75 6.83 -10.51 4.84
N ARG A 76 8.02 -9.92 4.73
CA ARG A 76 9.09 -10.06 5.72
C ARG A 76 8.70 -9.54 7.11
N LEU A 77 7.70 -8.68 7.22
CA LEU A 77 7.18 -8.24 8.51
C LEU A 77 6.46 -9.37 9.27
N LEU A 78 6.03 -10.41 8.57
CA LEU A 78 5.37 -11.57 9.16
C LEU A 78 6.36 -12.67 9.56
N ASP A 79 7.62 -12.60 9.11
CA ASP A 79 8.61 -13.66 9.34
C ASP A 79 8.86 -13.90 10.83
N GLY A 80 8.78 -15.16 11.27
CA GLY A 80 9.01 -15.55 12.67
C GLY A 80 7.85 -15.21 13.61
N LEU A 81 6.72 -14.72 13.10
CA LEU A 81 5.50 -14.53 13.87
C LEU A 81 4.54 -15.72 13.68
N PRO A 82 3.67 -16.04 14.66
CA PRO A 82 2.69 -17.11 14.54
C PRO A 82 1.55 -16.72 13.60
N LEU A 83 1.90 -16.31 12.39
CA LEU A 83 0.98 -15.85 11.36
C LEU A 83 1.16 -16.65 10.07
N ARG A 84 0.08 -17.22 9.58
CA ARG A 84 0.03 -17.87 8.28
C ARG A 84 -0.54 -16.89 7.25
N LEU A 85 0.20 -16.63 6.18
CA LEU A 85 -0.28 -15.82 5.07
C LEU A 85 -1.43 -16.54 4.33
N ILE A 86 -2.60 -15.93 4.31
CA ILE A 86 -3.79 -16.44 3.61
C ILE A 86 -3.84 -15.91 2.18
N THR A 87 -3.70 -14.60 2.04
CA THR A 87 -3.66 -13.97 0.71
C THR A 87 -2.82 -12.72 0.72
N HIS A 88 -2.21 -12.41 -0.41
CA HIS A 88 -1.53 -11.17 -0.64
C HIS A 88 -1.69 -10.76 -2.11
N THR A 89 -2.48 -9.75 -2.34
CA THR A 89 -2.69 -9.16 -3.65
C THR A 89 -2.43 -7.67 -3.63
N ARG A 90 -2.60 -7.03 -4.77
CA ARG A 90 -2.56 -5.58 -4.92
C ARG A 90 -3.82 -5.14 -5.62
N ILE A 91 -4.36 -4.03 -5.19
CA ILE A 91 -5.62 -3.49 -5.69
C ILE A 91 -5.45 -2.02 -6.08
N PHE A 92 -6.16 -1.64 -7.13
CA PHE A 92 -6.37 -0.24 -7.49
C PHE A 92 -7.45 0.36 -6.59
N GLY A 93 -7.45 1.67 -6.43
CA GLY A 93 -8.42 2.36 -5.58
C GLY A 93 -9.82 2.45 -6.20
N GLY A 94 -10.75 2.99 -5.42
CA GLY A 94 -12.10 3.33 -5.89
C GLY A 94 -12.13 4.49 -6.88
N TYR A 95 -11.11 5.36 -6.85
CA TYR A 95 -10.97 6.51 -7.73
C TYR A 95 -12.23 7.40 -7.81
N ASP A 96 -12.95 7.55 -6.69
CA ASP A 96 -14.20 8.30 -6.63
C ASP A 96 -14.00 9.77 -7.04
N ASN A 97 -12.85 10.34 -6.72
CA ASN A 97 -12.46 11.69 -7.17
C ASN A 97 -12.39 11.82 -8.70
N LEU A 98 -11.92 10.77 -9.39
CA LEU A 98 -11.89 10.74 -10.85
C LEU A 98 -13.31 10.67 -11.42
N ILE A 99 -14.16 9.87 -10.78
CA ILE A 99 -15.57 9.75 -11.20
C ILE A 99 -16.29 11.08 -10.96
N TYR A 100 -16.10 11.69 -9.80
CA TYR A 100 -16.71 12.97 -9.49
C TYR A 100 -16.29 14.07 -10.49
N ARG A 101 -14.99 14.12 -10.85
CA ARG A 101 -14.44 15.15 -11.73
C ARG A 101 -14.73 14.92 -13.22
N TYR A 102 -14.72 13.66 -13.67
CA TYR A 102 -14.77 13.30 -15.10
C TYR A 102 -15.98 12.43 -15.48
N GLY A 103 -16.89 12.17 -14.56
CA GLY A 103 -18.14 11.45 -14.81
C GLY A 103 -17.96 10.08 -15.50
N PRO A 104 -18.54 9.88 -16.70
CA PRO A 104 -18.45 8.61 -17.43
C PRO A 104 -17.01 8.20 -17.75
N LEU A 105 -16.15 9.14 -18.11
CA LEU A 105 -14.72 8.87 -18.37
C LEU A 105 -14.02 8.35 -17.10
N GLY A 106 -14.29 8.96 -15.95
CA GLY A 106 -13.76 8.48 -14.66
C GLY A 106 -14.20 7.06 -14.33
N ARG A 107 -15.46 6.71 -14.64
CA ARG A 107 -15.96 5.32 -14.49
C ARG A 107 -15.24 4.33 -15.40
N THR A 108 -15.00 4.71 -16.65
CA THR A 108 -14.27 3.86 -17.60
C THR A 108 -12.83 3.64 -17.14
N ILE A 109 -12.12 4.70 -16.73
CA ILE A 109 -10.76 4.60 -16.19
C ILE A 109 -10.73 3.65 -14.98
N ARG A 110 -11.65 3.83 -14.03
CA ARG A 110 -11.74 2.94 -12.87
C ARG A 110 -11.96 1.48 -13.27
N ALA A 111 -12.92 1.22 -14.16
CA ALA A 111 -13.24 -0.13 -14.60
C ALA A 111 -12.03 -0.79 -15.29
N THR A 112 -11.29 -0.05 -16.11
CA THR A 112 -10.07 -0.53 -16.78
C THR A 112 -8.97 -0.86 -15.76
N LEU A 113 -8.73 0.01 -14.77
CA LEU A 113 -7.73 -0.23 -13.72
C LEU A 113 -8.13 -1.44 -12.86
N GLN A 114 -9.40 -1.57 -12.47
CA GLN A 114 -9.88 -2.72 -11.71
C GLN A 114 -9.83 -4.02 -12.53
N TRP A 115 -10.07 -3.96 -13.83
CA TRP A 115 -9.84 -5.11 -14.71
C TRP A 115 -8.36 -5.49 -14.74
N ALA A 116 -7.46 -4.51 -14.76
CA ALA A 116 -6.00 -4.74 -14.74
C ALA A 116 -5.51 -5.49 -13.49
N GLU A 117 -6.30 -5.50 -12.39
CA GLU A 117 -6.00 -6.32 -11.20
C GLU A 117 -5.94 -7.83 -11.50
N ARG A 118 -6.61 -8.28 -12.56
CA ARG A 118 -6.63 -9.68 -13.02
C ARG A 118 -5.43 -10.02 -13.93
N THR A 119 -4.59 -9.03 -14.22
CA THR A 119 -3.42 -9.15 -15.09
C THR A 119 -2.12 -8.94 -14.29
N PRO A 120 -0.95 -9.19 -14.88
CA PRO A 120 0.35 -8.84 -14.26
C PRO A 120 0.47 -7.34 -13.90
N LEU A 121 -0.29 -6.45 -14.52
CA LEU A 121 -0.31 -5.02 -14.22
C LEU A 121 -0.75 -4.70 -12.78
N ARG A 122 -1.40 -5.63 -12.08
CA ARG A 122 -1.67 -5.50 -10.63
C ARG A 122 -0.42 -5.21 -9.79
N GLN A 123 0.77 -5.53 -10.30
CA GLN A 123 2.03 -5.19 -9.62
C GLN A 123 2.19 -3.67 -9.42
N LEU A 124 1.58 -2.88 -10.31
CA LEU A 124 1.58 -1.43 -10.28
C LEU A 124 0.33 -0.85 -9.60
N ALA A 125 -0.51 -1.67 -8.97
CA ALA A 125 -1.71 -1.19 -8.29
C ALA A 125 -1.38 -0.35 -7.05
N LEU A 126 -2.34 0.46 -6.62
CA LEU A 126 -2.19 1.50 -5.60
C LEU A 126 -1.73 0.94 -4.24
N SER A 127 -2.34 -0.14 -3.80
CA SER A 127 -2.17 -0.64 -2.43
C SER A 127 -2.03 -2.16 -2.37
N HIS A 128 -1.30 -2.61 -1.36
CA HIS A 128 -1.31 -4.00 -0.94
C HIS A 128 -2.58 -4.30 -0.15
N TRP A 129 -3.12 -5.49 -0.39
CA TRP A 129 -4.13 -6.15 0.42
C TRP A 129 -3.56 -7.48 0.89
N LEU A 130 -3.26 -7.58 2.17
CA LEU A 130 -2.68 -8.77 2.77
C LEU A 130 -3.56 -9.26 3.90
N VAL A 131 -3.82 -10.55 3.93
CA VAL A 131 -4.53 -11.22 5.03
C VAL A 131 -3.65 -12.34 5.56
N ALA A 132 -3.42 -12.32 6.86
CA ALA A 132 -2.74 -13.37 7.59
C ALA A 132 -3.63 -13.87 8.74
N GLU A 133 -3.50 -15.14 9.11
CA GLU A 133 -4.26 -15.77 10.19
C GLU A 133 -3.31 -16.21 11.28
N LYS A 134 -3.68 -15.96 12.54
CA LYS A 134 -2.91 -16.44 13.68
C LYS A 134 -3.10 -17.95 13.85
N ILE A 135 -2.00 -18.68 13.90
CA ILE A 135 -1.99 -20.15 13.98
C ILE A 135 -1.92 -20.68 15.42
N GLU A 136 -1.42 -19.86 16.36
CA GLU A 136 -1.27 -20.19 17.79
C GLU A 136 -1.61 -18.98 18.69
#